data_9c18de0946c70cd0c23871174429dfe6
#
_entry.id   9c18de0946c70cd0c23871174429dfe6
#
_cell.length_a   1.000
_cell.length_b   1.000
_cell.length_c   1.000
_cell.angle_alpha   90.00
_cell.angle_beta   90.00
_cell.angle_gamma   90.00
#
_symmetry.space_group_name_H-M   'P 1'
#
loop_
_entity.id
_entity.type
_entity.pdbx_description
1 polymer ?
#
loop_
_entity_poly.entity_id
_entity_poly.type
_entity_poly.pdbx_seq_one_letter_code
_entity_poly.pdbx_strand_id
1 'polypeptide(L)'
;MNCRSYILLLLILFLFNCYQNINNNSKKISFPIENRYSNTGFALIYNNDLLDIKELENRSLDIYHNSLKKRSIVKIVNPKNGKFLMAEVKSNKVKFSNFYNSILSPRIAEELDLNSNEPYIKIILVAKNSTFIAKKAKTFNEEKN
;
A
#
# COMPACT_ATOMS: atom_id res chain seq x y z
N MET A 1 -49.15 -9.60 47.29
CA MET A 1 -48.11 -9.34 46.30
C MET A 1 -48.34 -10.30 45.13
N ASN A 2 -48.68 -9.81 43.96
CA ASN A 2 -49.23 -10.60 42.89
C ASN A 2 -48.13 -11.38 42.14
N CYS A 3 -48.38 -12.66 41.89
CA CYS A 3 -47.49 -13.58 41.17
C CYS A 3 -46.96 -13.01 39.83
N ARG A 4 -47.73 -12.14 39.17
CA ARG A 4 -47.32 -11.38 37.98
C ARG A 4 -46.12 -10.45 38.19
N SER A 5 -45.99 -9.87 39.41
CA SER A 5 -44.88 -8.97 39.72
C SER A 5 -43.54 -9.72 39.84
N TYR A 6 -43.57 -10.94 40.35
CA TYR A 6 -42.36 -11.79 40.44
C TYR A 6 -41.88 -12.29 39.08
N ILE A 7 -42.82 -12.59 38.18
CA ILE A 7 -42.48 -13.03 36.81
C ILE A 7 -41.78 -11.86 36.06
N LEU A 8 -42.26 -10.63 36.21
CA LEU A 8 -41.71 -9.44 35.60
C LEU A 8 -40.29 -9.14 36.13
N LEU A 9 -40.09 -9.31 37.44
CA LEU A 9 -38.79 -9.09 38.10
C LEU A 9 -37.77 -10.16 37.68
N LEU A 10 -38.21 -11.39 37.50
CA LEU A 10 -37.36 -12.50 37.01
C LEU A 10 -36.96 -12.31 35.57
N LEU A 11 -37.85 -11.76 34.73
CA LEU A 11 -37.58 -11.46 33.33
C LEU A 11 -36.57 -10.32 33.17
N ILE A 12 -36.61 -9.32 34.05
CA ILE A 12 -35.64 -8.23 34.10
C ILE A 12 -34.25 -8.76 34.49
N LEU A 13 -34.17 -9.69 35.47
CA LEU A 13 -32.89 -10.29 35.87
C LEU A 13 -32.25 -11.10 34.76
N PHE A 14 -33.03 -11.75 33.87
CA PHE A 14 -32.49 -12.46 32.71
C PHE A 14 -31.95 -11.53 31.63
N LEU A 15 -32.50 -10.31 31.53
CA LEU A 15 -32.02 -9.34 30.53
C LEU A 15 -30.67 -8.72 30.90
N PHE A 16 -30.34 -8.67 32.22
CA PHE A 16 -29.05 -8.13 32.67
C PHE A 16 -27.88 -9.11 32.54
N ASN A 17 -28.11 -10.41 32.32
CA ASN A 17 -27.04 -11.39 32.17
C ASN A 17 -26.42 -11.43 30.77
N CYS A 18 -26.90 -10.62 29.82
CA CYS A 18 -26.33 -10.56 28.48
C CYS A 18 -25.29 -9.46 28.34
N TYR A 19 -24.68 -8.96 29.43
CA TYR A 19 -23.48 -8.15 29.37
C TYR A 19 -22.28 -9.07 29.13
N GLN A 20 -22.12 -9.52 27.90
CA GLN A 20 -20.91 -10.24 27.51
C GLN A 20 -19.75 -9.29 27.73
N ASN A 21 -18.93 -9.61 28.69
CA ASN A 21 -17.61 -9.04 28.86
C ASN A 21 -16.79 -9.37 27.59
N ILE A 22 -16.91 -8.55 26.55
CA ILE A 22 -16.03 -8.58 25.39
C ILE A 22 -14.69 -8.12 25.92
N ASN A 23 -13.94 -9.03 26.52
CA ASN A 23 -12.51 -8.89 26.70
C ASN A 23 -11.92 -8.80 25.29
N ASN A 24 -11.91 -7.60 24.75
CA ASN A 24 -11.14 -7.21 23.57
C ASN A 24 -9.65 -7.30 23.90
N ASN A 25 -9.18 -8.50 24.17
CA ASN A 25 -7.79 -8.90 23.95
C ASN A 25 -7.58 -9.02 22.44
N SER A 26 -7.98 -8.00 21.70
CA SER A 26 -7.37 -7.77 20.40
C SER A 26 -5.89 -7.54 20.71
N LYS A 27 -5.09 -8.61 20.60
CA LYS A 27 -3.65 -8.43 20.40
C LYS A 27 -3.55 -7.37 19.33
N LYS A 28 -3.22 -6.13 19.73
CA LYS A 28 -2.75 -5.12 18.77
C LYS A 28 -1.58 -5.79 18.11
N ILE A 29 -1.81 -6.34 16.92
CA ILE A 29 -0.73 -6.74 16.03
C ILE A 29 -0.09 -5.42 15.67
N SER A 30 0.84 -4.97 16.50
CA SER A 30 1.72 -3.88 16.18
C SER A 30 2.64 -4.44 15.09
N PHE A 31 2.21 -4.29 13.84
CA PHE A 31 3.17 -4.40 12.76
C PHE A 31 4.26 -3.38 13.09
N PRO A 32 5.54 -3.81 13.21
CA PRO A 32 6.60 -2.85 13.37
C PRO A 32 6.38 -1.83 12.26
N ILE A 33 6.25 -0.55 12.63
CA ILE A 33 6.24 0.55 11.67
C ILE A 33 7.67 0.56 11.13
N GLU A 34 7.92 -0.35 10.19
CA GLU A 34 9.11 -0.28 9.37
C GLU A 34 9.08 1.12 8.79
N ASN A 35 10.13 1.90 8.96
CA ASN A 35 10.24 3.24 8.41
C ASN A 35 9.94 3.14 6.91
N ARG A 36 8.67 3.30 6.56
CA ARG A 36 8.22 3.14 5.18
C ARG A 36 8.83 4.28 4.41
N TYR A 37 9.54 3.93 3.34
CA TYR A 37 10.07 4.92 2.43
C TYR A 37 8.98 5.93 2.07
N SER A 38 9.26 7.20 2.29
CA SER A 38 8.41 8.31 1.88
C SER A 38 9.31 9.42 1.34
N ASN A 39 9.01 9.88 0.15
CA ASN A 39 9.73 10.98 -0.49
C ASN A 39 8.74 11.94 -1.15
N THR A 40 9.01 13.23 -1.04
CA THR A 40 8.20 14.29 -1.65
C THR A 40 9.12 15.12 -2.54
N GLY A 41 8.68 15.40 -3.76
CA GLY A 41 9.49 16.16 -4.71
C GLY A 41 8.86 16.19 -6.09
N PHE A 42 9.59 16.78 -7.04
CA PHE A 42 9.15 16.83 -8.42
C PHE A 42 9.29 15.46 -9.10
N ALA A 43 8.33 15.13 -9.93
CA ALA A 43 8.38 14.00 -10.83
C ALA A 43 8.62 14.46 -12.27
N LEU A 44 8.95 13.53 -13.15
CA LEU A 44 8.97 13.73 -14.59
C LEU A 44 7.79 12.95 -15.19
N ILE A 45 7.00 13.56 -16.04
CA ILE A 45 5.97 12.85 -16.81
C ILE A 45 6.64 12.27 -18.05
N TYR A 46 6.49 10.96 -18.25
CA TYR A 46 7.05 10.30 -19.40
C TYR A 46 6.47 10.89 -20.70
N ASN A 47 7.34 11.20 -21.65
CA ASN A 47 6.99 11.53 -23.00
C ASN A 47 7.98 10.85 -23.98
N ASN A 48 7.61 10.78 -25.25
CA ASN A 48 8.42 10.10 -26.27
C ASN A 48 9.74 10.82 -26.60
N ASP A 49 9.93 12.06 -26.12
CA ASP A 49 11.17 12.83 -26.32
C ASP A 49 12.29 12.35 -25.38
N LEU A 50 11.97 11.51 -24.40
CA LEU A 50 12.94 10.90 -23.50
C LEU A 50 13.59 9.66 -24.15
N LEU A 51 14.37 9.88 -25.22
CA LEU A 51 14.91 8.85 -26.11
C LEU A 51 15.76 7.77 -25.42
N ASP A 52 16.41 8.10 -24.31
CA ASP A 52 17.27 7.18 -23.56
C ASP A 52 16.51 6.34 -22.53
N ILE A 53 15.22 6.56 -22.39
CA ILE A 53 14.41 5.91 -21.38
C ILE A 53 13.48 4.89 -22.07
N LYS A 54 13.59 3.63 -21.63
CA LYS A 54 12.68 2.58 -22.11
C LYS A 54 11.24 3.04 -21.96
N GLU A 55 10.45 2.82 -22.99
CA GLU A 55 9.05 3.23 -23.06
C GLU A 55 8.25 2.83 -21.82
N LEU A 56 7.55 3.78 -21.26
CA LEU A 56 6.56 3.61 -20.21
C LEU A 56 5.18 3.69 -20.86
N GLU A 57 4.42 2.61 -20.78
CA GLU A 57 3.10 2.53 -21.41
C GLU A 57 2.19 3.66 -20.92
N ASN A 58 1.65 4.46 -21.83
CA ASN A 58 0.89 5.67 -21.52
C ASN A 58 -0.34 5.42 -20.65
N ARG A 59 -0.95 4.24 -20.78
CA ARG A 59 -2.16 3.85 -20.04
C ARG A 59 -1.89 3.05 -18.78
N SER A 60 -0.63 2.72 -18.47
CA SER A 60 -0.27 1.97 -17.27
C SER A 60 -0.26 2.86 -16.02
N LEU A 61 -0.33 2.24 -14.84
CA LEU A 61 -0.06 2.90 -13.58
C LEU A 61 1.35 2.54 -13.08
N ASP A 62 2.32 2.63 -13.99
CA ASP A 62 3.71 2.31 -13.73
C ASP A 62 4.56 3.55 -13.53
N ILE A 63 5.64 3.38 -12.76
CA ILE A 63 6.66 4.41 -12.57
C ILE A 63 8.07 3.84 -12.71
N TYR A 64 9.03 4.72 -13.03
CA TYR A 64 10.42 4.46 -12.77
C TYR A 64 10.88 5.18 -11.51
N HIS A 65 11.72 4.51 -10.72
CA HIS A 65 12.21 5.06 -9.47
C HIS A 65 13.66 4.60 -9.23
N ASN A 66 14.57 5.50 -8.82
CA ASN A 66 16.00 5.18 -8.71
C ASN A 66 16.34 4.17 -7.60
N SER A 67 15.62 4.16 -6.48
CA SER A 67 15.98 3.38 -5.29
C SER A 67 15.00 2.27 -4.91
N LEU A 68 13.73 2.38 -5.31
CA LEU A 68 12.74 1.34 -4.98
C LEU A 68 12.89 0.13 -5.88
N LYS A 69 12.76 -1.07 -5.31
CA LYS A 69 12.85 -2.32 -6.07
C LYS A 69 11.73 -2.46 -7.10
N LYS A 70 12.05 -3.07 -8.23
CA LYS A 70 11.05 -3.44 -9.25
C LYS A 70 9.91 -4.24 -8.62
N ARG A 71 8.68 -4.00 -9.09
CA ARG A 71 7.42 -4.60 -8.58
C ARG A 71 7.07 -4.21 -7.15
N SER A 72 7.68 -3.16 -6.59
CA SER A 72 7.18 -2.55 -5.36
C SER A 72 5.91 -1.77 -5.67
N ILE A 73 4.97 -1.78 -4.74
CA ILE A 73 3.74 -0.99 -4.83
C ILE A 73 3.93 0.27 -4.02
N VAL A 74 3.62 1.39 -4.63
CA VAL A 74 3.72 2.72 -4.02
C VAL A 74 2.36 3.42 -4.08
N LYS A 75 2.08 4.23 -3.07
CA LYS A 75 1.01 5.21 -3.07
C LYS A 75 1.60 6.54 -3.54
N ILE A 76 1.04 7.08 -4.61
CA ILE A 76 1.39 8.41 -5.11
C ILE A 76 0.29 9.37 -4.71
N VAL A 77 0.64 10.49 -4.14
CA VAL A 77 -0.28 11.51 -3.66
C VAL A 77 0.08 12.83 -4.33
N ASN A 78 -0.93 13.53 -4.84
CA ASN A 78 -0.80 14.94 -5.19
C ASN A 78 -1.08 15.79 -3.92
N PRO A 79 -0.08 16.44 -3.33
CA PRO A 79 -0.27 17.18 -2.08
C PRO A 79 -1.13 18.44 -2.24
N LYS A 80 -1.34 18.94 -3.48
CA LYS A 80 -2.14 20.14 -3.73
C LYS A 80 -3.65 19.87 -3.60
N ASN A 81 -4.12 18.69 -4.04
CA ASN A 81 -5.55 18.35 -4.06
C ASN A 81 -5.91 17.12 -3.22
N GLY A 82 -4.90 16.42 -2.64
CA GLY A 82 -5.11 15.22 -1.83
C GLY A 82 -5.44 13.94 -2.62
N LYS A 83 -5.60 14.02 -3.96
CA LYS A 83 -5.82 12.83 -4.79
C LYS A 83 -4.65 11.86 -4.67
N PHE A 84 -4.95 10.58 -4.71
CA PHE A 84 -3.92 9.54 -4.68
C PHE A 84 -4.32 8.33 -5.50
N LEU A 85 -3.31 7.57 -5.90
CA LEU A 85 -3.48 6.28 -6.53
C LEU A 85 -2.34 5.32 -6.13
N MET A 86 -2.52 4.04 -6.47
CA MET A 86 -1.49 3.02 -6.30
C MET A 86 -0.81 2.77 -7.64
N ALA A 87 0.52 2.71 -7.63
CA ALA A 87 1.34 2.49 -8.81
C ALA A 87 2.38 1.38 -8.55
N GLU A 88 2.84 0.75 -9.62
CA GLU A 88 3.90 -0.25 -9.57
C GLU A 88 5.24 0.34 -10.05
N VAL A 89 6.32 0.00 -9.36
CA VAL A 89 7.69 0.32 -9.81
C VAL A 89 8.09 -0.65 -10.91
N LYS A 90 8.10 -0.20 -12.16
CA LYS A 90 8.45 -1.01 -13.33
C LYS A 90 9.95 -1.31 -13.39
N SER A 91 10.78 -0.34 -13.02
CA SER A 91 12.24 -0.49 -12.98
C SER A 91 12.90 0.53 -12.06
N ASN A 92 14.04 0.12 -11.50
CA ASN A 92 14.96 1.00 -10.77
C ASN A 92 16.33 1.12 -11.47
N LYS A 93 16.44 0.62 -12.70
CA LYS A 93 17.68 0.66 -13.49
C LYS A 93 17.72 1.84 -14.45
N VAL A 94 16.63 2.56 -14.61
CA VAL A 94 16.54 3.74 -15.46
C VAL A 94 17.25 4.89 -14.76
N LYS A 95 18.22 5.49 -15.42
CA LYS A 95 18.95 6.64 -14.91
C LYS A 95 18.26 7.92 -15.36
N PHE A 96 17.95 8.79 -14.43
CA PHE A 96 17.43 10.14 -14.66
C PHE A 96 17.96 11.09 -13.60
N SER A 97 17.79 12.38 -13.80
CA SER A 97 18.30 13.40 -12.87
C SER A 97 17.78 13.18 -11.46
N ASN A 98 18.67 13.30 -10.47
CA ASN A 98 18.34 13.19 -9.04
C ASN A 98 17.42 14.33 -8.55
N PHE A 99 17.19 15.34 -9.38
CA PHE A 99 16.19 16.38 -9.12
C PHE A 99 14.79 15.79 -9.06
N TYR A 100 14.51 14.80 -9.90
CA TYR A 100 13.23 14.13 -9.93
C TYR A 100 13.23 12.90 -9.00
N ASN A 101 12.14 12.70 -8.28
CA ASN A 101 11.98 11.51 -7.44
C ASN A 101 11.54 10.27 -8.23
N SER A 102 10.87 10.48 -9.37
CA SER A 102 10.37 9.39 -10.23
C SER A 102 10.03 9.89 -11.63
N ILE A 103 9.84 8.94 -12.55
CA ILE A 103 9.19 9.18 -13.84
C ILE A 103 7.83 8.49 -13.80
N LEU A 104 6.78 9.22 -14.10
CA LEU A 104 5.40 8.77 -14.07
C LEU A 104 4.88 8.47 -15.47
N SER A 105 4.00 7.49 -15.61
CA SER A 105 3.21 7.36 -16.84
C SER A 105 2.26 8.57 -17.00
N PRO A 106 1.91 8.96 -18.22
CA PRO A 106 0.97 10.06 -18.47
C PRO A 106 -0.37 9.89 -17.73
N ARG A 107 -0.89 8.67 -17.70
CA ARG A 107 -2.13 8.35 -16.98
C ARG A 107 -2.10 8.73 -15.51
N ILE A 108 -0.98 8.49 -14.81
CA ILE A 108 -0.85 8.87 -13.40
C ILE A 108 -0.99 10.38 -13.23
N ALA A 109 -0.40 11.15 -14.14
CA ALA A 109 -0.48 12.61 -14.10
C ALA A 109 -1.92 13.10 -14.32
N GLU A 110 -2.65 12.50 -15.26
CA GLU A 110 -4.06 12.80 -15.53
C GLU A 110 -4.95 12.44 -14.34
N GLU A 111 -4.87 11.23 -13.82
CA GLU A 111 -5.68 10.74 -12.68
C GLU A 111 -5.49 11.58 -11.42
N LEU A 112 -4.28 12.07 -11.19
CA LEU A 112 -3.94 12.90 -10.03
C LEU A 112 -4.14 14.40 -10.27
N ASP A 113 -4.57 14.85 -11.46
CA ASP A 113 -4.63 16.26 -11.86
C ASP A 113 -3.30 16.99 -11.55
N LEU A 114 -2.19 16.43 -12.01
CA LEU A 114 -0.89 17.05 -11.82
C LEU A 114 -0.70 18.20 -12.81
N ASN A 115 -0.05 19.27 -12.35
CA ASN A 115 0.43 20.30 -13.26
C ASN A 115 1.56 19.72 -14.12
N SER A 116 1.36 19.67 -15.44
CA SER A 116 2.36 19.09 -16.38
C SER A 116 3.70 19.80 -16.37
N ASN A 117 3.72 21.11 -16.06
CA ASN A 117 4.97 21.88 -16.01
C ASN A 117 5.73 21.67 -14.69
N GLU A 118 5.01 21.43 -13.60
CA GLU A 118 5.57 21.28 -12.26
C GLU A 118 4.87 20.14 -11.51
N PRO A 119 5.03 18.88 -11.94
CA PRO A 119 4.38 17.74 -11.31
C PRO A 119 5.03 17.45 -9.96
N TYR A 120 4.43 17.95 -8.89
CA TYR A 120 4.91 17.77 -7.51
C TYR A 120 4.10 16.70 -6.80
N ILE A 121 4.76 15.67 -6.28
CA ILE A 121 4.12 14.49 -5.72
C ILE A 121 4.78 14.04 -4.42
N LYS A 122 4.03 13.25 -3.64
CA LYS A 122 4.55 12.47 -2.53
C LYS A 122 4.42 10.99 -2.86
N ILE A 123 5.53 10.24 -2.78
CA ILE A 123 5.58 8.79 -2.95
C ILE A 123 5.72 8.13 -1.58
N ILE A 124 4.91 7.11 -1.32
CA ILE A 124 4.96 6.30 -0.09
C ILE A 124 5.03 4.84 -0.49
N LEU A 125 6.04 4.12 -0.03
CA LEU A 125 6.13 2.68 -0.25
C LEU A 125 5.07 1.95 0.57
N VAL A 126 4.23 1.17 -0.10
CA VAL A 126 3.16 0.38 0.54
C VAL A 126 3.59 -1.07 0.71
N ALA A 127 4.10 -1.67 -0.35
CA ALA A 127 4.58 -3.04 -0.34
C ALA A 127 5.91 -3.17 -1.10
N LYS A 128 6.90 -3.77 -0.45
CA LYS A 128 8.15 -4.15 -1.10
C LYS A 128 7.90 -5.43 -1.90
N ASN A 129 8.52 -5.55 -3.08
CA ASN A 129 8.58 -6.84 -3.75
C ASN A 129 9.41 -7.82 -2.88
N SER A 130 8.72 -8.66 -2.14
CA SER A 130 9.33 -9.84 -1.50
C SER A 130 9.29 -10.98 -2.51
N THR A 131 10.38 -11.20 -3.23
CA THR A 131 10.55 -12.46 -3.97
C THR A 131 10.54 -13.58 -2.95
N PHE A 132 9.45 -14.32 -2.88
CA PHE A 132 9.41 -15.56 -2.11
C PHE A 132 10.29 -16.58 -2.83
N ILE A 133 11.53 -16.71 -2.37
CA ILE A 133 12.38 -17.82 -2.81
C ILE A 133 11.87 -19.02 -2.02
N ALA A 134 11.04 -19.86 -2.64
CA ALA A 134 10.70 -21.15 -2.09
C ALA A 134 12.01 -21.92 -1.88
N LYS A 135 12.47 -22.03 -0.64
CA LYS A 135 13.56 -22.94 -0.32
C LYS A 135 13.04 -24.33 -0.60
N LYS A 136 13.75 -25.07 -1.48
CA LYS A 136 13.47 -26.46 -1.78
C LYS A 136 13.24 -27.20 -0.47
N ALA A 137 12.06 -27.75 -0.26
CA ALA A 137 11.77 -28.53 0.95
C ALA A 137 12.83 -29.65 1.03
N LYS A 138 13.51 -29.76 2.17
CA LYS A 138 14.32 -30.95 2.43
C LYS A 138 13.33 -32.10 2.55
N THR A 139 13.32 -32.99 1.56
CA THR A 139 12.66 -34.28 1.68
C THR A 139 13.34 -35.02 2.83
N PHE A 140 12.59 -35.34 3.85
CA PHE A 140 13.04 -36.24 4.92
C PHE A 140 13.37 -37.60 4.29
N ASN A 141 14.49 -38.19 4.70
CA ASN A 141 14.99 -39.48 4.20
C ASN A 141 14.14 -40.71 4.59
N GLU A 142 12.84 -40.52 4.83
CA GLU A 142 11.94 -41.62 5.25
C GLU A 142 11.35 -42.44 4.08
N GLU A 143 11.65 -42.07 2.84
CA GLU A 143 11.23 -42.86 1.66
C GLU A 143 12.39 -43.62 0.99
N LYS A 144 13.35 -44.10 1.75
CA LYS A 144 14.36 -45.06 1.28
C LYS A 144 14.21 -46.35 2.08
N ASN A 145 13.16 -47.10 1.78
CA ASN A 145 13.08 -48.54 1.99
C ASN A 145 12.40 -49.15 0.77
#